data_45e833c8400dd5e0a95a8011f2741e2d
#
_entry.id   45e833c8400dd5e0a95a8011f2741e2d
#
_cell.length_a   1.000
_cell.length_b   1.000
_cell.length_c   1.000
_cell.angle_alpha   90.00
_cell.angle_beta   90.00
_cell.angle_gamma   90.00
#
_symmetry.space_group_name_H-M   'P 1'
#
loop_
_entity.id
_entity.type
_entity.pdbx_description
1 polymer ?
#
loop_
_entity_poly.entity_id
_entity_poly.type
_entity_poly.pdbx_seq_one_letter_code
_entity_poly.pdbx_strand_id
1 'polypeptide(L)'
;MKRFTLLLLCIPLILLSAYIGDKENVEAIKENVNVQPKTIKISDDSELKIVPLYTQYQKYLEASLETNDSEQKKKFFREFVLDYIGKIGEEEKFGTADLKGNFLMKSTSYEQQLLNRIDVLMSKHGEIEEMIIKTYIASHQALPKKKSTIFLVPINSEFAFIGESLGGISGNAYKDTFVFYLNEDFDKDILAYATAHEYHHLILRDTPNFMVSSVLNSVILEGKADAFADRIVKGVSPPWHEPMDEKTKEHVANLVNDYETTFNDFVIGNEQKNLPRWSNYILGKDILNHYLESNPKLSIQDWTFKEDHEILEGYKYQEILQQ
;
A
#
# COMPACT_ATOMS: atom_id res chain seq x y z
N MET A 1 -36.87 51.57 -65.31
CA MET A 1 -35.44 51.43 -65.65
C MET A 1 -34.66 51.12 -64.36
N LYS A 2 -34.39 49.82 -64.07
CA LYS A 2 -33.55 49.42 -62.96
C LYS A 2 -32.46 48.52 -63.53
N ARG A 3 -31.23 48.98 -63.40
CA ARG A 3 -30.03 48.20 -63.80
C ARG A 3 -29.77 47.08 -62.86
N PHE A 4 -29.67 45.86 -63.36
CA PHE A 4 -29.18 44.69 -62.63
C PHE A 4 -27.67 44.61 -62.87
N THR A 5 -26.92 44.70 -61.79
CA THR A 5 -25.48 44.50 -61.79
C THR A 5 -25.21 43.02 -61.44
N LEU A 6 -24.60 42.34 -62.40
CA LEU A 6 -24.21 40.91 -62.26
C LEU A 6 -22.89 40.83 -61.47
N LEU A 7 -22.94 40.21 -60.28
CA LEU A 7 -21.72 39.98 -59.50
C LEU A 7 -21.17 38.58 -59.86
N LEU A 8 -20.00 38.55 -60.48
CA LEU A 8 -19.22 37.32 -60.71
C LEU A 8 -18.62 36.86 -59.41
N LEU A 9 -19.01 35.70 -58.92
CA LEU A 9 -18.35 34.99 -57.85
C LEU A 9 -17.18 34.19 -58.43
N CYS A 10 -15.95 34.57 -58.14
CA CYS A 10 -14.76 33.79 -58.37
C CYS A 10 -14.64 32.76 -57.24
N ILE A 11 -14.78 31.50 -57.56
CA ILE A 11 -14.50 30.37 -56.66
C ILE A 11 -13.00 30.05 -56.80
N PRO A 12 -12.20 30.14 -55.74
CA PRO A 12 -10.82 29.66 -55.80
C PRO A 12 -10.81 28.13 -55.73
N LEU A 13 -10.20 27.52 -56.71
CA LEU A 13 -9.87 26.10 -56.76
C LEU A 13 -8.85 25.78 -55.62
N ILE A 14 -9.32 25.16 -54.53
CA ILE A 14 -8.41 24.68 -53.52
C ILE A 14 -7.83 23.36 -54.03
N LEU A 15 -6.57 23.37 -54.39
CA LEU A 15 -5.74 22.20 -54.63
C LEU A 15 -5.61 21.41 -53.34
N LEU A 16 -6.25 20.25 -53.29
CA LEU A 16 -6.03 19.26 -52.23
C LEU A 16 -4.64 18.65 -52.48
N SER A 17 -3.61 19.20 -51.87
CA SER A 17 -2.33 18.51 -51.74
C SER A 17 -2.50 17.39 -50.72
N ALA A 18 -2.45 16.15 -51.22
CA ALA A 18 -2.36 14.96 -50.37
C ALA A 18 -1.10 15.07 -49.51
N TYR A 19 -1.29 15.36 -48.22
CA TYR A 19 -0.24 15.30 -47.23
C TYR A 19 -0.05 13.78 -46.92
N ILE A 20 0.93 13.19 -47.59
CA ILE A 20 1.50 11.90 -47.20
C ILE A 20 2.32 12.23 -45.94
N GLY A 21 1.68 12.08 -44.78
CA GLY A 21 2.38 12.13 -43.51
C GLY A 21 3.30 10.91 -43.44
N ASP A 22 4.59 11.15 -43.53
CA ASP A 22 5.59 10.19 -43.05
C ASP A 22 5.19 9.80 -41.65
N LYS A 23 4.95 8.49 -41.46
CA LYS A 23 4.97 7.90 -40.13
C LYS A 23 6.41 7.97 -39.63
N GLU A 24 6.81 9.12 -39.13
CA GLU A 24 7.95 9.17 -38.22
C GLU A 24 7.62 8.18 -37.08
N ASN A 25 8.40 7.10 -37.05
CA ASN A 25 8.53 6.26 -35.90
C ASN A 25 8.86 7.14 -34.69
N VAL A 26 7.85 7.51 -33.91
CA VAL A 26 8.04 7.94 -32.54
C VAL A 26 8.34 6.66 -31.76
N GLU A 27 9.51 6.08 -31.98
CA GLU A 27 10.18 5.32 -30.93
C GLU A 27 10.43 6.36 -29.83
N ALA A 28 9.49 6.44 -28.88
CA ALA A 28 9.73 7.10 -27.64
C ALA A 28 11.03 6.50 -27.09
N ILE A 29 12.08 7.32 -27.08
CA ILE A 29 13.32 7.00 -26.39
C ILE A 29 12.87 6.66 -24.96
N LYS A 30 12.78 5.36 -24.64
CA LYS A 30 12.63 4.90 -23.26
C LYS A 30 13.91 5.38 -22.57
N GLU A 31 13.87 6.56 -21.95
CA GLU A 31 14.88 6.88 -20.97
C GLU A 31 14.90 5.72 -19.99
N ASN A 32 16.01 5.01 -19.95
CA ASN A 32 16.24 3.93 -18.99
C ASN A 32 16.31 4.60 -17.60
N VAL A 33 15.15 4.84 -16.99
CA VAL A 33 15.08 5.35 -15.62
C VAL A 33 15.62 4.26 -14.73
N ASN A 34 16.91 4.37 -14.40
CA ASN A 34 17.60 3.41 -13.55
C ASN A 34 17.21 3.66 -12.08
N VAL A 35 16.15 2.99 -11.64
CA VAL A 35 15.66 3.07 -10.27
C VAL A 35 16.47 2.13 -9.40
N GLN A 36 17.27 2.70 -8.48
CA GLN A 36 18.17 1.95 -7.59
C GLN A 36 17.77 2.11 -6.12
N PRO A 37 18.12 1.14 -5.24
CA PRO A 37 18.00 1.31 -3.80
C PRO A 37 18.71 2.57 -3.30
N LYS A 38 18.05 3.26 -2.37
CA LYS A 38 18.55 4.53 -1.80
C LYS A 38 18.46 4.49 -0.28
N THR A 39 19.55 4.91 0.38
CA THR A 39 19.58 5.13 1.83
C THR A 39 19.50 6.62 2.12
N ILE A 40 18.56 7.01 2.97
CA ILE A 40 18.28 8.37 3.39
C ILE A 40 18.62 8.50 4.87
N LYS A 41 19.51 9.42 5.22
CA LYS A 41 19.78 9.79 6.61
C LYS A 41 18.59 10.61 7.15
N ILE A 42 17.91 10.12 8.17
CA ILE A 42 16.75 10.78 8.79
C ILE A 42 17.22 11.67 9.95
N SER A 43 18.14 11.16 10.78
CA SER A 43 18.81 11.88 11.86
C SER A 43 20.26 11.39 11.98
N ASP A 44 21.00 11.82 13.00
CA ASP A 44 22.40 11.39 13.17
C ASP A 44 22.55 9.89 13.42
N ASP A 45 21.56 9.26 14.01
CA ASP A 45 21.54 7.84 14.37
C ASP A 45 20.40 7.05 13.71
N SER A 46 19.71 7.66 12.73
CA SER A 46 18.54 7.05 12.09
C SER A 46 18.61 7.12 10.57
N GLU A 47 18.28 6.01 9.91
CA GLU A 47 18.29 5.88 8.45
C GLU A 47 17.07 5.10 7.92
N LEU A 48 16.65 5.47 6.72
CA LEU A 48 15.64 4.79 5.93
C LEU A 48 16.29 4.29 4.65
N LYS A 49 16.12 2.99 4.33
CA LYS A 49 16.47 2.42 3.03
C LYS A 49 15.20 2.13 2.21
N ILE A 50 15.10 2.69 1.01
CA ILE A 50 14.03 2.37 0.05
C ILE A 50 14.61 1.46 -1.02
N VAL A 51 13.96 0.32 -1.26
CA VAL A 51 14.39 -0.74 -2.17
C VAL A 51 13.30 -1.04 -3.19
N PRO A 52 13.29 -0.34 -4.33
CA PRO A 52 12.39 -0.68 -5.44
C PRO A 52 12.84 -1.99 -6.07
N LEU A 53 11.91 -2.96 -6.22
CA LEU A 53 12.18 -4.25 -6.82
C LEU A 53 11.90 -4.28 -8.35
N TYR A 54 11.63 -3.14 -8.96
CA TYR A 54 11.23 -3.05 -10.36
C TYR A 54 12.24 -3.73 -11.31
N THR A 55 13.53 -3.44 -11.18
CA THR A 55 14.58 -4.04 -12.02
C THR A 55 14.70 -5.56 -11.83
N GLN A 56 14.50 -6.06 -10.60
CA GLN A 56 14.50 -7.49 -10.31
C GLN A 56 13.30 -8.18 -10.95
N TYR A 57 12.13 -7.55 -10.87
CA TYR A 57 10.93 -8.04 -11.55
C TYR A 57 11.08 -8.01 -13.07
N GLN A 58 11.65 -6.95 -13.68
CA GLN A 58 11.90 -6.90 -15.11
C GLN A 58 12.76 -8.09 -15.57
N LYS A 59 13.89 -8.34 -14.90
CA LYS A 59 14.77 -9.50 -15.22
C LYS A 59 14.04 -10.84 -15.13
N TYR A 60 13.23 -11.02 -14.08
CA TYR A 60 12.41 -12.21 -13.91
C TYR A 60 11.39 -12.37 -15.04
N LEU A 61 10.67 -11.28 -15.38
CA LEU A 61 9.60 -11.31 -16.38
C LEU A 61 10.15 -11.51 -17.80
N GLU A 62 11.23 -10.81 -18.16
CA GLU A 62 11.92 -10.99 -19.44
C GLU A 62 12.36 -12.45 -19.63
N ALA A 63 13.02 -13.04 -18.61
CA ALA A 63 13.40 -14.46 -18.67
C ALA A 63 12.17 -15.40 -18.74
N SER A 64 11.06 -15.02 -18.09
CA SER A 64 9.82 -15.81 -18.08
C SER A 64 9.07 -15.79 -19.41
N LEU A 65 9.20 -14.73 -20.20
CA LEU A 65 8.61 -14.64 -21.54
C LEU A 65 9.28 -15.58 -22.55
N GLU A 66 10.52 -15.99 -22.30
CA GLU A 66 11.27 -16.91 -23.18
C GLU A 66 10.89 -18.39 -22.96
N THR A 67 9.99 -18.70 -22.01
CA THR A 67 9.60 -20.08 -21.70
C THR A 67 8.11 -20.22 -21.37
N ASN A 68 7.55 -21.41 -21.67
CA ASN A 68 6.21 -21.80 -21.24
C ASN A 68 6.22 -22.71 -19.99
N ASP A 69 7.40 -23.07 -19.49
CA ASP A 69 7.55 -23.93 -18.31
C ASP A 69 7.28 -23.14 -17.02
N SER A 70 6.19 -23.45 -16.35
CA SER A 70 5.78 -22.78 -15.11
C SER A 70 6.77 -22.98 -13.96
N GLU A 71 7.45 -24.12 -13.89
CA GLU A 71 8.45 -24.36 -12.84
C GLU A 71 9.72 -23.54 -13.11
N GLN A 72 10.09 -23.38 -14.38
CA GLN A 72 11.20 -22.52 -14.76
C GLN A 72 10.88 -21.04 -14.44
N LYS A 73 9.63 -20.57 -14.68
CA LYS A 73 9.20 -19.21 -14.30
C LYS A 73 9.26 -18.98 -12.79
N LYS A 74 8.83 -19.94 -11.97
CA LYS A 74 8.96 -19.89 -10.51
C LYS A 74 10.42 -19.85 -10.06
N LYS A 75 11.30 -20.57 -10.75
CA LYS A 75 12.74 -20.54 -10.48
C LYS A 75 13.32 -19.16 -10.76
N PHE A 76 13.01 -18.55 -11.90
CA PHE A 76 13.42 -17.18 -12.21
C PHE A 76 12.94 -16.17 -11.18
N PHE A 77 11.66 -16.27 -10.75
CA PHE A 77 11.15 -15.43 -9.69
C PHE A 77 11.97 -15.56 -8.40
N ARG A 78 12.29 -16.78 -8.00
CA ARG A 78 13.14 -17.04 -6.83
C ARG A 78 14.50 -16.38 -6.98
N GLU A 79 15.19 -16.65 -8.08
CA GLU A 79 16.57 -16.21 -8.33
C GLU A 79 16.68 -14.68 -8.44
N PHE A 80 15.77 -14.02 -9.17
CA PHE A 80 15.86 -12.58 -9.40
C PHE A 80 15.22 -11.75 -8.29
N VAL A 81 14.12 -12.22 -7.69
CA VAL A 81 13.34 -11.44 -6.74
C VAL A 81 13.59 -11.88 -5.30
N LEU A 82 13.30 -13.15 -4.96
CA LEU A 82 13.36 -13.61 -3.57
C LEU A 82 14.78 -13.67 -3.01
N ASP A 83 15.76 -14.10 -3.83
CA ASP A 83 17.16 -14.14 -3.41
C ASP A 83 17.72 -12.73 -3.24
N TYR A 84 17.30 -11.77 -4.07
CA TYR A 84 17.66 -10.36 -3.88
C TYR A 84 17.09 -9.77 -2.59
N ILE A 85 15.83 -10.04 -2.25
CA ILE A 85 15.24 -9.67 -0.94
C ILE A 85 16.07 -10.30 0.19
N GLY A 86 16.44 -11.58 0.06
CA GLY A 86 17.29 -12.28 1.02
C GLY A 86 18.62 -11.56 1.25
N LYS A 87 19.30 -11.20 0.14
CA LYS A 87 20.57 -10.45 0.20
C LYS A 87 20.42 -9.10 0.92
N ILE A 88 19.38 -8.33 0.63
CA ILE A 88 19.11 -7.08 1.33
C ILE A 88 18.89 -7.33 2.84
N GLY A 89 18.12 -8.37 3.20
CA GLY A 89 17.91 -8.74 4.60
C GLY A 89 19.20 -9.11 5.34
N GLU A 90 20.12 -9.82 4.69
CA GLU A 90 21.45 -10.12 5.24
C GLU A 90 22.30 -8.85 5.44
N GLU A 91 22.34 -7.96 4.44
CA GLU A 91 23.06 -6.68 4.50
C GLU A 91 22.52 -5.79 5.63
N GLU A 92 21.19 -5.70 5.76
CA GLU A 92 20.47 -4.84 6.70
C GLU A 92 20.18 -5.51 8.05
N LYS A 93 20.50 -6.81 8.19
CA LYS A 93 20.38 -7.64 9.41
C LYS A 93 18.97 -7.85 9.92
N PHE A 94 18.01 -8.07 9.03
CA PHE A 94 16.64 -8.48 9.40
C PHE A 94 16.19 -9.75 8.69
N GLY A 95 15.22 -10.46 9.29
CA GLY A 95 14.63 -11.67 8.72
C GLY A 95 13.70 -11.37 7.55
N THR A 96 13.81 -12.13 6.45
CA THR A 96 12.99 -11.95 5.26
C THR A 96 12.01 -13.10 4.98
N ALA A 97 11.94 -14.10 5.87
CA ALA A 97 11.12 -15.29 5.65
C ALA A 97 9.63 -14.96 5.49
N ASP A 98 9.07 -14.16 6.40
CA ASP A 98 7.66 -13.77 6.39
C ASP A 98 7.33 -12.91 5.17
N LEU A 99 8.20 -11.95 4.83
CA LEU A 99 8.06 -11.14 3.62
C LEU A 99 8.05 -12.00 2.35
N LYS A 100 9.01 -12.93 2.21
CA LYS A 100 9.09 -13.83 1.05
C LYS A 100 7.95 -14.85 1.01
N GLY A 101 7.37 -15.18 2.16
CA GLY A 101 6.20 -16.06 2.30
C GLY A 101 4.86 -15.38 2.08
N ASN A 102 4.82 -14.06 1.92
CA ASN A 102 3.58 -13.32 1.69
C ASN A 102 2.88 -13.82 0.41
N PHE A 103 1.54 -13.97 0.46
CA PHE A 103 0.77 -14.50 -0.66
C PHE A 103 0.80 -13.62 -1.91
N LEU A 104 1.11 -12.32 -1.79
CA LEU A 104 1.32 -11.39 -2.90
C LEU A 104 2.71 -11.52 -3.53
N MET A 105 3.67 -12.15 -2.82
CA MET A 105 5.06 -12.34 -3.26
C MET A 105 5.19 -13.64 -4.05
N LYS A 106 4.62 -13.67 -5.26
CA LYS A 106 4.57 -14.86 -6.13
C LYS A 106 4.94 -14.54 -7.58
N SER A 107 5.32 -15.56 -8.34
CA SER A 107 5.40 -15.47 -9.81
C SER A 107 4.02 -15.23 -10.40
N THR A 108 3.96 -14.53 -11.55
CA THR A 108 2.72 -14.26 -12.28
C THR A 108 2.61 -15.09 -13.55
N SER A 109 1.40 -15.24 -14.06
CA SER A 109 1.08 -15.73 -15.41
C SER A 109 0.76 -14.61 -16.40
N TYR A 110 0.88 -13.34 -15.97
CA TYR A 110 0.56 -12.15 -16.76
C TYR A 110 1.80 -11.26 -16.94
N GLU A 111 2.89 -11.88 -17.43
CA GLU A 111 4.22 -11.27 -17.49
C GLU A 111 4.21 -9.91 -18.20
N GLN A 112 3.59 -9.84 -19.38
CA GLN A 112 3.56 -8.59 -20.16
C GLN A 112 2.76 -7.48 -19.48
N GLN A 113 1.66 -7.83 -18.82
CA GLN A 113 0.86 -6.84 -18.08
C GLN A 113 1.67 -6.27 -16.91
N LEU A 114 2.40 -7.13 -16.19
CA LEU A 114 3.21 -6.70 -15.07
C LEU A 114 4.42 -5.87 -15.54
N LEU A 115 5.03 -6.18 -16.69
CA LEU A 115 6.06 -5.32 -17.30
C LEU A 115 5.53 -3.92 -17.61
N ASN A 116 4.35 -3.81 -18.21
CA ASN A 116 3.73 -2.52 -18.51
C ASN A 116 3.46 -1.72 -17.22
N ARG A 117 3.00 -2.36 -16.16
CA ARG A 117 2.82 -1.75 -14.84
C ARG A 117 4.12 -1.22 -14.27
N ILE A 118 5.20 -1.99 -14.37
CA ILE A 118 6.53 -1.60 -13.90
C ILE A 118 7.01 -0.35 -14.64
N ASP A 119 6.85 -0.26 -15.96
CA ASP A 119 7.24 0.91 -16.75
C ASP A 119 6.53 2.19 -16.22
N VAL A 120 5.24 2.09 -15.88
CA VAL A 120 4.49 3.23 -15.30
C VAL A 120 4.99 3.55 -13.88
N LEU A 121 5.20 2.55 -13.02
CA LEU A 121 5.70 2.77 -11.66
C LEU A 121 7.10 3.38 -11.66
N MET A 122 7.99 2.94 -12.57
CA MET A 122 9.32 3.53 -12.73
C MET A 122 9.23 5.00 -13.14
N SER A 123 8.32 5.37 -14.04
CA SER A 123 8.12 6.77 -14.44
C SER A 123 7.62 7.67 -13.30
N LYS A 124 6.89 7.08 -12.32
CA LYS A 124 6.36 7.77 -11.14
C LYS A 124 7.25 7.62 -9.90
N HIS A 125 8.40 6.92 -10.02
CA HIS A 125 9.20 6.55 -8.84
C HIS A 125 9.63 7.75 -7.99
N GLY A 126 10.00 8.86 -8.61
CA GLY A 126 10.38 10.08 -7.88
C GLY A 126 9.27 10.60 -6.97
N GLU A 127 8.02 10.58 -7.44
CA GLU A 127 6.85 11.00 -6.67
C GLU A 127 6.55 10.02 -5.52
N ILE A 128 6.68 8.70 -5.79
CA ILE A 128 6.52 7.64 -4.78
C ILE A 128 7.54 7.83 -3.66
N GLU A 129 8.80 7.99 -4.03
CA GLU A 129 9.91 8.15 -3.08
C GLU A 129 9.73 9.42 -2.23
N GLU A 130 9.43 10.56 -2.85
CA GLU A 130 9.22 11.83 -2.15
C GLU A 130 8.08 11.73 -1.12
N MET A 131 6.94 11.13 -1.51
CA MET A 131 5.80 10.96 -0.63
C MET A 131 6.13 10.07 0.58
N ILE A 132 6.78 8.93 0.32
CA ILE A 132 7.21 8.02 1.39
C ILE A 132 8.18 8.69 2.33
N ILE A 133 9.22 9.37 1.81
CA ILE A 133 10.24 10.04 2.62
C ILE A 133 9.61 11.11 3.51
N LYS A 134 8.77 11.97 2.93
CA LYS A 134 8.08 13.05 3.66
C LYS A 134 7.26 12.50 4.82
N THR A 135 6.46 11.49 4.55
CA THR A 135 5.57 10.88 5.57
C THR A 135 6.37 10.10 6.60
N TYR A 136 7.40 9.37 6.17
CA TYR A 136 8.31 8.65 7.08
C TYR A 136 8.99 9.61 8.05
N ILE A 137 9.51 10.75 7.59
CA ILE A 137 10.14 11.77 8.45
C ILE A 137 9.15 12.28 9.50
N ALA A 138 7.91 12.60 9.10
CA ALA A 138 6.88 13.06 10.03
C ALA A 138 6.53 11.97 11.07
N SER A 139 6.43 10.71 10.64
CA SER A 139 6.20 9.55 11.50
C SER A 139 7.35 9.33 12.48
N HIS A 140 8.59 9.45 11.99
CA HIS A 140 9.79 9.31 12.78
C HIS A 140 9.92 10.40 13.86
N GLN A 141 9.50 11.62 13.56
CA GLN A 141 9.47 12.70 14.56
C GLN A 141 8.52 12.42 15.73
N ALA A 142 7.43 11.71 15.45
CA ALA A 142 6.44 11.31 16.46
C ALA A 142 6.86 10.07 17.26
N LEU A 143 7.42 9.07 16.59
CA LEU A 143 7.87 7.79 17.15
C LEU A 143 9.23 7.41 16.52
N PRO A 144 10.36 7.73 17.16
CA PRO A 144 11.69 7.50 16.57
C PRO A 144 12.03 6.02 16.35
N LYS A 145 12.60 5.71 15.18
CA LYS A 145 13.14 4.40 14.80
C LYS A 145 14.54 4.54 14.20
N LYS A 146 15.49 3.72 14.65
CA LYS A 146 16.89 3.84 14.21
C LYS A 146 17.09 3.45 12.76
N LYS A 147 16.50 2.34 12.35
CA LYS A 147 16.70 1.78 11.01
C LYS A 147 15.44 1.15 10.47
N SER A 148 15.15 1.39 9.20
CA SER A 148 14.04 0.75 8.50
C SER A 148 14.35 0.54 7.03
N THR A 149 13.81 -0.53 6.47
CA THR A 149 13.85 -0.81 5.03
C THR A 149 12.43 -0.87 4.47
N ILE A 150 12.19 -0.19 3.34
CA ILE A 150 10.91 -0.23 2.63
C ILE A 150 11.12 -0.87 1.27
N PHE A 151 10.41 -1.96 0.98
CA PHE A 151 10.37 -2.54 -0.36
C PHE A 151 9.19 -1.98 -1.16
N LEU A 152 9.45 -1.62 -2.41
CA LEU A 152 8.42 -1.23 -3.38
C LEU A 152 8.29 -2.34 -4.44
N VAL A 153 7.13 -2.97 -4.49
CA VAL A 153 6.83 -4.15 -5.29
C VAL A 153 5.69 -3.83 -6.24
N PRO A 154 5.80 -4.11 -7.55
CA PRO A 154 4.64 -4.04 -8.43
C PRO A 154 3.67 -5.17 -8.06
N ILE A 155 2.39 -4.86 -7.86
CA ILE A 155 1.39 -5.90 -7.56
C ILE A 155 1.13 -6.76 -8.79
N ASN A 156 1.13 -8.08 -8.63
CA ASN A 156 0.78 -9.00 -9.70
C ASN A 156 -0.65 -8.75 -10.21
N SER A 157 -0.87 -8.91 -11.50
CA SER A 157 -2.18 -8.66 -12.13
C SER A 157 -3.29 -9.55 -11.55
N GLU A 158 -2.97 -10.77 -11.10
CA GLU A 158 -3.89 -11.68 -10.42
C GLU A 158 -4.44 -11.10 -9.11
N PHE A 159 -3.70 -10.18 -8.48
CA PHE A 159 -4.04 -9.57 -7.19
C PHE A 159 -4.34 -8.07 -7.28
N ALA A 160 -4.41 -7.50 -8.49
CA ALA A 160 -4.65 -6.06 -8.69
C ALA A 160 -5.91 -5.57 -7.98
N PHE A 161 -6.97 -6.40 -7.94
CA PHE A 161 -8.24 -6.10 -7.25
C PHE A 161 -8.06 -5.81 -5.75
N ILE A 162 -7.02 -6.37 -5.10
CA ILE A 162 -6.71 -6.08 -3.70
C ILE A 162 -6.23 -4.64 -3.58
N GLY A 163 -5.27 -4.25 -4.43
CA GLY A 163 -4.79 -2.88 -4.48
C GLY A 163 -5.90 -1.88 -4.84
N GLU A 164 -6.70 -2.16 -5.88
CA GLU A 164 -7.81 -1.30 -6.31
C GLU A 164 -8.76 -0.95 -5.16
N SER A 165 -9.10 -1.93 -4.34
CA SER A 165 -9.97 -1.73 -3.17
C SER A 165 -9.33 -0.94 -2.02
N LEU A 166 -8.02 -0.70 -2.08
CA LEU A 166 -7.22 0.01 -1.10
C LEU A 166 -6.54 1.27 -1.70
N GLY A 167 -7.10 1.83 -2.75
CA GLY A 167 -6.53 3.01 -3.42
C GLY A 167 -5.26 2.72 -4.21
N GLY A 168 -5.11 1.50 -4.72
CA GLY A 168 -3.96 1.07 -5.52
C GLY A 168 -2.75 0.61 -4.71
N ILE A 169 -2.88 0.43 -3.38
CA ILE A 169 -1.77 0.13 -2.48
C ILE A 169 -2.16 -0.96 -1.49
N SER A 170 -1.29 -1.95 -1.30
CA SER A 170 -1.38 -2.87 -0.17
C SER A 170 -0.07 -2.84 0.60
N GLY A 171 -0.13 -2.60 1.91
CA GLY A 171 1.02 -2.56 2.81
C GLY A 171 1.10 -3.79 3.71
N ASN A 172 2.31 -4.15 4.14
CA ASN A 172 2.53 -5.10 5.22
C ASN A 172 3.82 -4.77 5.97
N ALA A 173 3.72 -4.57 7.28
CA ALA A 173 4.88 -4.39 8.14
C ALA A 173 5.39 -5.71 8.70
N TYR A 174 6.72 -5.82 8.80
CA TYR A 174 7.46 -6.89 9.44
C TYR A 174 8.45 -6.27 10.45
N LYS A 175 9.27 -7.07 11.10
CA LYS A 175 10.33 -6.52 11.95
C LYS A 175 11.37 -5.81 11.10
N ASP A 176 11.63 -4.53 11.40
CA ASP A 176 12.61 -3.65 10.73
C ASP A 176 12.34 -3.33 9.25
N THR A 177 11.24 -3.83 8.68
CA THR A 177 10.89 -3.60 7.28
C THR A 177 9.39 -3.57 7.06
N PHE A 178 8.96 -2.85 6.03
CA PHE A 178 7.62 -3.03 5.47
C PHE A 178 7.67 -2.97 3.92
N VAL A 179 6.62 -3.44 3.31
CA VAL A 179 6.51 -3.55 1.86
C VAL A 179 5.24 -2.89 1.38
N PHE A 180 5.33 -2.19 0.26
CA PHE A 180 4.19 -1.76 -0.52
C PHE A 180 4.11 -2.55 -1.83
N TYR A 181 2.93 -3.11 -2.07
CA TYR A 181 2.52 -3.64 -3.37
C TYR A 181 1.70 -2.58 -4.08
N LEU A 182 2.19 -2.10 -5.22
CA LEU A 182 1.68 -0.91 -5.90
C LEU A 182 1.03 -1.25 -7.24
N ASN A 183 -0.18 -0.73 -7.46
CA ASN A 183 -0.76 -0.58 -8.80
C ASN A 183 -0.19 0.67 -9.48
N GLU A 184 -0.28 0.72 -10.81
CA GLU A 184 0.15 1.89 -11.61
C GLU A 184 -0.71 3.15 -11.40
N ASP A 185 -1.94 2.99 -10.93
CA ASP A 185 -2.95 4.04 -10.69
C ASP A 185 -3.15 4.35 -9.21
N PHE A 186 -2.16 4.05 -8.36
CA PHE A 186 -2.24 4.30 -6.92
C PHE A 186 -2.60 5.76 -6.59
N ASP A 187 -3.35 5.92 -5.50
CA ASP A 187 -3.68 7.23 -4.93
C ASP A 187 -2.53 7.72 -4.03
N LYS A 188 -2.05 8.95 -4.26
CA LYS A 188 -0.91 9.53 -3.53
C LYS A 188 -1.22 9.83 -2.07
N ASP A 189 -2.43 10.28 -1.78
CA ASP A 189 -2.85 10.58 -0.42
C ASP A 189 -2.99 9.28 0.39
N ILE A 190 -3.50 8.22 -0.25
CA ILE A 190 -3.54 6.89 0.35
C ILE A 190 -2.13 6.32 0.55
N LEU A 191 -1.17 6.56 -0.37
CA LEU A 191 0.23 6.15 -0.16
C LEU A 191 0.84 6.84 1.05
N ALA A 192 0.59 8.13 1.22
CA ALA A 192 1.03 8.85 2.42
C ALA A 192 0.40 8.25 3.69
N TYR A 193 -0.92 8.03 3.66
CA TYR A 193 -1.65 7.44 4.79
C TYR A 193 -1.12 6.04 5.13
N ALA A 194 -0.99 5.17 4.14
CA ALA A 194 -0.45 3.82 4.30
C ALA A 194 0.99 3.84 4.82
N THR A 195 1.81 4.82 4.42
CA THR A 195 3.18 4.96 4.94
C THR A 195 3.19 5.21 6.45
N ALA A 196 2.32 6.08 6.95
CA ALA A 196 2.20 6.33 8.39
C ALA A 196 1.60 5.12 9.13
N HIS A 197 0.60 4.46 8.54
CA HIS A 197 -0.04 3.26 9.07
C HIS A 197 0.97 2.11 9.24
N GLU A 198 1.69 1.74 8.19
CA GLU A 198 2.70 0.67 8.23
C GLU A 198 3.89 1.03 9.13
N TYR A 199 4.24 2.33 9.21
CA TYR A 199 5.25 2.80 10.15
C TYR A 199 4.84 2.52 11.59
N HIS A 200 3.58 2.74 11.97
CA HIS A 200 3.11 2.44 13.32
C HIS A 200 3.19 0.94 13.64
N HIS A 201 2.77 0.08 12.70
CA HIS A 201 2.97 -1.37 12.86
C HIS A 201 4.44 -1.74 13.04
N LEU A 202 5.33 -1.12 12.27
CA LEU A 202 6.78 -1.33 12.38
C LEU A 202 7.31 -0.99 13.79
N ILE A 203 6.81 0.10 14.40
CA ILE A 203 7.17 0.48 15.77
C ILE A 203 6.72 -0.58 16.78
N LEU A 204 5.47 -1.05 16.68
CA LEU A 204 4.93 -2.05 17.60
C LEU A 204 5.64 -3.40 17.49
N ARG A 205 6.06 -3.80 16.27
CA ARG A 205 6.82 -5.04 16.04
C ARG A 205 8.21 -5.06 16.67
N ASP A 206 8.73 -3.91 17.11
CA ASP A 206 9.98 -3.82 17.88
C ASP A 206 9.79 -4.06 19.38
N THR A 207 8.54 -4.08 19.86
CA THR A 207 8.30 -4.36 21.29
C THR A 207 8.69 -5.80 21.61
N PRO A 208 9.33 -6.03 22.76
CA PRO A 208 9.66 -7.38 23.18
C PRO A 208 8.42 -8.29 23.21
N ASN A 209 8.53 -9.47 22.62
CA ASN A 209 7.46 -10.48 22.56
C ASN A 209 6.20 -10.02 21.79
N PHE A 210 6.34 -9.08 20.85
CA PHE A 210 5.23 -8.72 19.98
C PHE A 210 4.65 -9.98 19.31
N MET A 211 3.36 -10.18 19.48
CA MET A 211 2.61 -11.28 18.86
C MET A 211 1.16 -10.85 18.71
N VAL A 212 0.58 -11.07 17.55
CA VAL A 212 -0.87 -10.96 17.37
C VAL A 212 -1.50 -12.24 17.90
N SER A 213 -2.12 -12.16 19.08
CA SER A 213 -2.58 -13.32 19.84
C SER A 213 -4.08 -13.63 19.66
N SER A 214 -4.87 -12.66 19.18
CA SER A 214 -6.32 -12.79 19.01
C SER A 214 -6.84 -11.86 17.92
N VAL A 215 -8.09 -12.07 17.52
CA VAL A 215 -8.79 -11.14 16.61
C VAL A 215 -8.91 -9.75 17.26
N LEU A 216 -9.26 -9.68 18.55
CA LEU A 216 -9.33 -8.42 19.28
C LEU A 216 -8.01 -7.64 19.24
N ASN A 217 -6.89 -8.34 19.51
CA ASN A 217 -5.59 -7.71 19.46
C ASN A 217 -5.30 -7.14 18.06
N SER A 218 -5.63 -7.87 16.98
CA SER A 218 -5.48 -7.36 15.63
C SER A 218 -6.37 -6.15 15.33
N VAL A 219 -7.63 -6.15 15.81
CA VAL A 219 -8.56 -5.01 15.69
C VAL A 219 -7.96 -3.75 16.34
N ILE A 220 -7.43 -3.88 17.55
CA ILE A 220 -6.82 -2.75 18.26
C ILE A 220 -5.52 -2.30 17.58
N LEU A 221 -4.72 -3.22 17.06
CA LEU A 221 -3.50 -2.87 16.30
C LEU A 221 -3.82 -2.05 15.05
N GLU A 222 -4.84 -2.43 14.27
CA GLU A 222 -5.28 -1.67 13.10
C GLU A 222 -5.82 -0.29 13.52
N GLY A 223 -6.64 -0.25 14.57
CA GLY A 223 -7.15 1.02 15.11
C GLY A 223 -6.04 1.97 15.56
N LYS A 224 -5.00 1.47 16.21
CA LYS A 224 -3.81 2.26 16.59
C LYS A 224 -3.07 2.78 15.37
N ALA A 225 -2.88 1.96 14.35
CA ALA A 225 -2.19 2.36 13.13
C ALA A 225 -2.97 3.43 12.36
N ASP A 226 -4.30 3.30 12.27
CA ASP A 226 -5.17 4.32 11.68
C ASP A 226 -5.20 5.62 12.49
N ALA A 227 -5.30 5.53 13.82
CA ALA A 227 -5.25 6.70 14.69
C ALA A 227 -3.91 7.44 14.59
N PHE A 228 -2.81 6.72 14.42
CA PHE A 228 -1.50 7.30 14.15
C PHE A 228 -1.47 7.97 12.77
N ALA A 229 -1.90 7.27 11.72
CA ALA A 229 -1.94 7.82 10.37
C ALA A 229 -2.79 9.10 10.29
N ASP A 230 -3.95 9.16 10.95
CA ASP A 230 -4.79 10.37 11.07
C ASP A 230 -4.06 11.55 11.75
N ARG A 231 -3.10 11.28 12.64
CA ARG A 231 -2.29 12.33 13.29
C ARG A 231 -1.18 12.86 12.39
N ILE A 232 -0.59 12.00 11.58
CA ILE A 232 0.52 12.33 10.68
C ILE A 232 0.02 12.93 9.37
N VAL A 233 -1.02 12.32 8.76
CA VAL A 233 -1.57 12.70 7.45
C VAL A 233 -3.00 13.21 7.64
N LYS A 234 -3.21 14.53 7.46
CA LYS A 234 -4.48 15.16 7.71
C LYS A 234 -5.39 15.17 6.49
N GLY A 235 -6.70 14.97 6.74
CA GLY A 235 -7.73 15.16 5.71
C GLY A 235 -7.85 14.02 4.71
N VAL A 236 -7.19 12.89 4.93
CA VAL A 236 -7.31 11.68 4.12
C VAL A 236 -8.31 10.73 4.77
N SER A 237 -9.23 10.20 3.97
CA SER A 237 -10.17 9.15 4.38
C SER A 237 -9.91 7.92 3.51
N PRO A 238 -9.20 6.92 4.02
CA PRO A 238 -8.91 5.73 3.23
C PRO A 238 -10.17 4.90 2.94
N PRO A 239 -10.18 4.10 1.85
CA PRO A 239 -11.36 3.33 1.43
C PRO A 239 -11.92 2.37 2.48
N TRP A 240 -11.10 1.91 3.42
CA TRP A 240 -11.53 1.00 4.50
C TRP A 240 -12.19 1.69 5.71
N HIS A 241 -12.39 3.01 5.66
CA HIS A 241 -13.09 3.78 6.70
C HIS A 241 -14.56 4.06 6.36
N GLU A 242 -15.23 3.16 5.68
CA GLU A 242 -16.67 3.31 5.43
C GLU A 242 -17.46 3.34 6.75
N PRO A 243 -18.47 4.21 6.85
CA PRO A 243 -19.29 4.28 8.05
C PRO A 243 -20.03 2.97 8.33
N MET A 244 -20.03 2.52 9.59
CA MET A 244 -20.78 1.37 10.06
C MET A 244 -21.80 1.82 11.11
N ASP A 245 -23.06 1.41 10.96
CA ASP A 245 -24.09 1.74 11.95
C ASP A 245 -23.88 0.99 13.28
N GLU A 246 -24.49 1.50 14.36
CA GLU A 246 -24.27 0.97 15.71
C GLU A 246 -24.68 -0.50 15.86
N LYS A 247 -25.77 -0.92 15.22
CA LYS A 247 -26.24 -2.31 15.28
C LYS A 247 -25.23 -3.25 14.62
N THR A 248 -24.67 -2.83 13.49
CA THR A 248 -23.63 -3.58 12.79
C THR A 248 -22.34 -3.62 13.61
N LYS A 249 -21.93 -2.51 14.23
CA LYS A 249 -20.76 -2.49 15.14
C LYS A 249 -20.91 -3.44 16.31
N GLU A 250 -22.08 -3.47 16.96
CA GLU A 250 -22.37 -4.40 18.04
C GLU A 250 -22.29 -5.86 17.56
N HIS A 251 -22.85 -6.15 16.39
CA HIS A 251 -22.75 -7.47 15.78
C HIS A 251 -21.29 -7.86 15.49
N VAL A 252 -20.50 -6.96 14.90
CA VAL A 252 -19.06 -7.15 14.65
C VAL A 252 -18.32 -7.41 15.96
N ALA A 253 -18.59 -6.62 17.03
CA ALA A 253 -17.97 -6.81 18.35
C ALA A 253 -18.27 -8.22 18.93
N ASN A 254 -19.50 -8.72 18.80
CA ASN A 254 -19.87 -10.08 19.23
C ASN A 254 -19.10 -11.18 18.48
N LEU A 255 -18.72 -10.94 17.21
CA LEU A 255 -17.98 -11.91 16.41
C LEU A 255 -16.47 -11.93 16.72
N VAL A 256 -15.93 -10.93 17.39
CA VAL A 256 -14.49 -10.83 17.70
C VAL A 256 -14.01 -12.02 18.54
N ASN A 257 -14.85 -12.52 19.47
CA ASN A 257 -14.54 -13.67 20.33
C ASN A 257 -15.16 -14.98 19.85
N ASP A 258 -15.81 -14.96 18.67
CA ASP A 258 -16.33 -16.19 18.08
C ASP A 258 -15.18 -17.02 17.48
N TYR A 259 -14.95 -18.22 18.04
CA TYR A 259 -13.86 -19.10 17.61
C TYR A 259 -13.97 -19.61 16.16
N GLU A 260 -15.15 -19.53 15.55
CA GLU A 260 -15.37 -19.87 14.13
C GLU A 260 -15.12 -18.68 13.19
N THR A 261 -14.89 -17.48 13.74
CA THR A 261 -14.65 -16.27 12.95
C THR A 261 -13.16 -15.94 12.93
N THR A 262 -12.60 -15.95 11.74
CA THR A 262 -11.16 -15.74 11.55
C THR A 262 -10.85 -14.26 11.30
N PHE A 263 -9.59 -13.85 11.51
CA PHE A 263 -9.12 -12.51 11.13
C PHE A 263 -9.44 -12.17 9.66
N ASN A 264 -9.28 -13.14 8.75
CA ASN A 264 -9.60 -12.93 7.34
C ASN A 264 -11.08 -12.60 7.10
N ASP A 265 -12.00 -13.15 7.89
CA ASP A 265 -13.42 -12.83 7.76
C ASP A 265 -13.68 -11.34 8.02
N PHE A 266 -12.94 -10.72 8.95
CA PHE A 266 -13.05 -9.28 9.23
C PHE A 266 -12.43 -8.41 8.12
N VAL A 267 -11.36 -8.86 7.48
CA VAL A 267 -10.67 -8.12 6.42
C VAL A 267 -11.44 -8.19 5.10
N ILE A 268 -11.83 -9.39 4.67
CA ILE A 268 -12.45 -9.59 3.35
C ILE A 268 -13.99 -9.54 3.37
N GLY A 269 -14.57 -9.59 4.58
CA GLY A 269 -16.00 -9.76 4.80
C GLY A 269 -16.46 -11.22 4.75
N ASN A 270 -17.59 -11.51 5.40
CA ASN A 270 -18.22 -12.84 5.38
C ASN A 270 -19.75 -12.68 5.33
N GLU A 271 -20.35 -12.88 4.17
CA GLU A 271 -21.78 -12.72 3.96
C GLU A 271 -22.62 -13.68 4.82
N GLN A 272 -22.16 -14.92 5.06
CA GLN A 272 -22.88 -15.90 5.87
C GLN A 272 -22.98 -15.46 7.33
N LYS A 273 -22.01 -14.68 7.80
CA LYS A 273 -21.97 -14.11 9.15
C LYS A 273 -22.48 -12.66 9.21
N ASN A 274 -22.96 -12.10 8.11
CA ASN A 274 -23.27 -10.68 7.97
C ASN A 274 -22.14 -9.78 8.47
N LEU A 275 -20.90 -10.17 8.19
CA LEU A 275 -19.70 -9.47 8.58
C LEU A 275 -19.21 -8.60 7.41
N PRO A 276 -19.25 -7.27 7.53
CA PRO A 276 -18.80 -6.38 6.47
C PRO A 276 -17.28 -6.48 6.24
N ARG A 277 -16.85 -6.19 5.03
CA ARG A 277 -15.45 -6.03 4.70
C ARG A 277 -14.84 -4.89 5.51
N TRP A 278 -13.57 -4.99 5.88
CA TRP A 278 -12.81 -4.00 6.65
C TRP A 278 -13.37 -3.73 8.05
N SER A 279 -14.20 -4.62 8.58
CA SER A 279 -14.82 -4.43 9.88
C SER A 279 -13.84 -4.36 11.05
N ASN A 280 -12.66 -4.99 10.93
CA ASN A 280 -11.56 -4.87 11.89
C ASN A 280 -11.02 -3.43 11.95
N TYR A 281 -10.80 -2.77 10.80
CA TYR A 281 -10.34 -1.38 10.74
C TYR A 281 -11.38 -0.43 11.32
N ILE A 282 -12.64 -0.58 10.91
CA ILE A 282 -13.75 0.29 11.34
C ILE A 282 -13.97 0.19 12.86
N LEU A 283 -14.03 -1.04 13.39
CA LEU A 283 -14.19 -1.26 14.83
C LEU A 283 -12.95 -0.77 15.61
N GLY A 284 -11.75 -1.09 15.12
CA GLY A 284 -10.50 -0.63 15.74
C GLY A 284 -10.41 0.89 15.81
N LYS A 285 -10.76 1.59 14.74
CA LYS A 285 -10.81 3.04 14.71
C LYS A 285 -11.86 3.61 15.68
N ASP A 286 -13.04 3.02 15.77
CA ASP A 286 -14.09 3.44 16.71
C ASP A 286 -13.62 3.30 18.16
N ILE A 287 -12.96 2.19 18.50
CA ILE A 287 -12.36 1.95 19.82
C ILE A 287 -11.31 3.00 20.15
N LEU A 288 -10.36 3.22 19.23
CA LEU A 288 -9.27 4.17 19.45
C LEU A 288 -9.76 5.62 19.52
N ASN A 289 -10.73 6.00 18.72
CA ASN A 289 -11.34 7.33 18.79
C ASN A 289 -11.97 7.56 20.16
N HIS A 290 -12.78 6.61 20.66
CA HIS A 290 -13.36 6.67 22.00
C HIS A 290 -12.28 6.85 23.10
N TYR A 291 -11.22 6.03 23.04
CA TYR A 291 -10.13 6.10 24.01
C TYR A 291 -9.40 7.45 23.98
N LEU A 292 -9.08 7.96 22.80
CA LEU A 292 -8.36 9.22 22.64
C LEU A 292 -9.21 10.45 22.96
N GLU A 293 -10.52 10.41 22.70
CA GLU A 293 -11.48 11.45 23.12
C GLU A 293 -11.61 11.51 24.65
N SER A 294 -11.60 10.36 25.31
CA SER A 294 -11.62 10.25 26.77
C SER A 294 -10.27 10.66 27.41
N ASN A 295 -9.18 10.61 26.64
CA ASN A 295 -7.81 10.87 27.08
C ASN A 295 -7.09 11.92 26.22
N PRO A 296 -7.60 13.15 26.06
CA PRO A 296 -7.13 14.10 25.04
C PRO A 296 -5.70 14.66 25.27
N LYS A 297 -5.12 14.38 26.43
CA LYS A 297 -3.78 14.86 26.81
C LYS A 297 -2.67 13.82 26.55
N LEU A 298 -3.02 12.59 26.21
CA LEU A 298 -2.02 11.55 25.94
C LEU A 298 -1.20 11.89 24.70
N SER A 299 0.11 11.73 24.82
CA SER A 299 1.00 11.80 23.66
C SER A 299 0.82 10.59 22.76
N ILE A 300 1.29 10.69 21.51
CA ILE A 300 1.31 9.55 20.57
C ILE A 300 2.08 8.39 21.18
N GLN A 301 3.23 8.66 21.80
CA GLN A 301 4.03 7.63 22.46
C GLN A 301 3.30 6.94 23.60
N ASP A 302 2.55 7.68 24.41
CA ASP A 302 1.84 7.11 25.57
C ASP A 302 0.78 6.09 25.14
N TRP A 303 -0.09 6.43 24.18
CA TRP A 303 -1.17 5.53 23.78
C TRP A 303 -0.72 4.41 22.81
N THR A 304 0.39 4.62 22.05
CA THR A 304 0.93 3.58 21.16
C THR A 304 1.22 2.28 21.91
N PHE A 305 1.81 2.38 23.10
CA PHE A 305 2.23 1.22 23.90
C PHE A 305 1.25 0.79 24.99
N LYS A 306 0.03 1.34 25.00
CA LYS A 306 -1.02 0.89 25.89
C LYS A 306 -1.47 -0.53 25.60
N GLU A 307 -1.76 -1.29 26.64
CA GLU A 307 -2.31 -2.63 26.51
C GLU A 307 -3.77 -2.59 26.04
N ASP A 308 -4.24 -3.69 25.42
CA ASP A 308 -5.58 -3.77 24.83
C ASP A 308 -6.69 -3.47 25.85
N HIS A 309 -6.55 -3.99 27.09
CA HIS A 309 -7.53 -3.76 28.15
C HIS A 309 -7.62 -2.30 28.59
N GLU A 310 -6.49 -1.54 28.55
CA GLU A 310 -6.47 -0.12 28.85
C GLU A 310 -7.16 0.70 27.74
N ILE A 311 -6.95 0.28 26.47
CA ILE A 311 -7.58 0.93 25.29
C ILE A 311 -9.11 0.73 25.30
N LEU A 312 -9.57 -0.41 25.83
CA LEU A 312 -11.00 -0.75 25.90
C LEU A 312 -11.72 -0.10 27.09
N GLU A 313 -11.02 0.53 28.02
CA GLU A 313 -11.63 1.08 29.24
C GLU A 313 -12.74 2.08 28.93
N GLY A 314 -13.95 1.80 29.41
CA GLY A 314 -15.14 2.64 29.21
C GLY A 314 -15.73 2.57 27.80
N TYR A 315 -15.19 1.76 26.89
CA TYR A 315 -15.79 1.59 25.58
C TYR A 315 -17.13 0.84 25.67
N LYS A 316 -18.12 1.29 24.92
CA LYS A 316 -19.51 0.78 25.01
C LYS A 316 -19.68 -0.74 24.82
N TYR A 317 -18.77 -1.42 24.10
CA TYR A 317 -18.75 -2.86 23.89
C TYR A 317 -17.64 -3.57 24.68
N GLN A 318 -17.05 -2.92 25.68
CA GLN A 318 -15.95 -3.48 26.47
C GLN A 318 -16.29 -4.85 27.05
N GLU A 319 -17.47 -5.02 27.64
CA GLU A 319 -17.89 -6.30 28.24
C GLU A 319 -18.01 -7.44 27.22
N ILE A 320 -18.39 -7.13 25.99
CA ILE A 320 -18.47 -8.07 24.87
C ILE A 320 -17.08 -8.46 24.40
N LEU A 321 -16.18 -7.50 24.23
CA LEU A 321 -14.84 -7.69 23.67
C LEU A 321 -13.87 -8.36 24.65
N GLN A 322 -14.14 -8.35 25.95
CA GLN A 322 -13.30 -8.94 27.00
C GLN A 322 -13.80 -10.32 27.49
N GLN A 323 -14.79 -10.91 26.83
CA GLN A 323 -15.25 -12.28 27.10
C GLN A 323 -14.29 -13.29 26.53
#